data_5781787c209485afc276b534c7b18fa7
#
_entry.id   5781787c209485afc276b534c7b18fa7
#
_cell.length_a   1.000
_cell.length_b   1.000
_cell.length_c   1.000
_cell.angle_alpha   90.00
_cell.angle_beta   90.00
_cell.angle_gamma   90.00
#
_symmetry.space_group_name_H-M   'P 1'
#
loop_
_entity.id
_entity.type
_entity.pdbx_description
1 polymer ?
#
loop_
_entity_poly.entity_id
_entity_poly.type
_entity_poly.pdbx_seq_one_letter_code
_entity_poly.pdbx_strand_id
1 'polypeptide(L)'
;MVGLKGHKVEVQADIGNGLPGMTLLGLPDASLNEARDRVRSAARNVGIPLSARRIVINLIPAGLPKKGPGFDVAILVAAMAADGRISSPADTAYIGELGLDGSLRPFIGTLPAVLQARELGIKRIVVPAANAEEARLVPGIEVHSYNHVSALLADLGADVRHIVRPNKQVSKQVDSASEPTERGQHQTAEGSGSLPDVPDMADVRGQATGRWALEVAAAGGHHLLLTGPPGAGKTMLAERLPGILPPLTDEEAMLTTSVHSLSGEAVSGLMKVAPFQAPHHTSSAAALVGGGSGIPRPGAASRAHGGVLFLDEAPEFQARTLDALREPLESGVITLHRSAGVATYPARFQLIMAANPCPCGKEGSACECPALTKRRYWARMSGPLLDRVDIRVNVPAARLASLLASDAEESSACIRQRVERARASARKRWRSVMDKADHPASHATGSLTNASVPASVLRSHKFRPSGAAAKELLAISMHSGLTGRGLDRVLRISWTLADLAGRDLPSPDDIASAVHLRGTPEAFN
;
A
#
# COMPACT_ATOMS: atom_id res chain seq x y z
N MET A 1 17.72 2.69 -0.30
CA MET A 1 16.41 2.23 -0.83
C MET A 1 15.93 3.20 -1.90
N VAL A 2 15.45 2.71 -3.02
CA VAL A 2 14.72 3.49 -4.04
C VAL A 2 13.46 2.70 -4.37
N GLY A 3 12.31 3.21 -3.95
CA GLY A 3 11.10 2.38 -3.85
C GLY A 3 11.31 1.25 -2.84
N LEU A 4 10.82 0.05 -3.18
CA LEU A 4 11.02 -1.17 -2.36
C LEU A 4 12.37 -1.86 -2.63
N LYS A 5 13.09 -1.48 -3.67
CA LYS A 5 14.38 -2.08 -3.99
C LYS A 5 15.51 -1.40 -3.22
N GLY A 6 16.32 -2.21 -2.55
CA GLY A 6 17.55 -1.81 -1.87
C GLY A 6 18.79 -2.17 -2.68
N HIS A 7 19.82 -1.38 -2.52
CA HIS A 7 21.15 -1.70 -3.04
C HIS A 7 22.13 -1.77 -1.90
N LYS A 8 22.98 -2.78 -1.90
CA LYS A 8 24.10 -2.87 -0.96
C LYS A 8 25.04 -1.68 -1.21
N VAL A 9 25.32 -0.94 -0.15
CA VAL A 9 26.36 0.07 -0.13
C VAL A 9 27.44 -0.39 0.84
N GLU A 10 28.63 -0.62 0.33
CA GLU A 10 29.80 -0.93 1.15
C GLU A 10 30.46 0.36 1.61
N VAL A 11 30.74 0.45 2.90
CA VAL A 11 31.36 1.61 3.52
C VAL A 11 32.79 1.24 3.91
N GLN A 12 33.77 1.79 3.21
CA GLN A 12 35.18 1.60 3.47
C GLN A 12 35.76 2.86 4.11
N ALA A 13 36.64 2.68 5.10
CA ALA A 13 37.35 3.78 5.74
C ALA A 13 38.85 3.57 5.65
N ASP A 14 39.58 4.64 5.42
CA ASP A 14 41.05 4.69 5.48
C ASP A 14 41.52 5.90 6.31
N ILE A 15 42.60 5.68 7.06
CA ILE A 15 43.20 6.70 7.93
C ILE A 15 44.61 6.99 7.47
N GLY A 16 44.77 8.06 6.73
CA GLY A 16 46.02 8.52 6.17
C GLY A 16 46.76 9.57 7.02
N ASN A 17 48.04 9.78 6.70
CA ASN A 17 48.85 10.85 7.27
C ASN A 17 48.51 12.18 6.56
N GLY A 18 47.91 13.14 7.28
CA GLY A 18 47.54 14.42 6.73
C GLY A 18 46.81 15.30 7.75
N LEU A 19 46.47 16.53 7.34
CA LEU A 19 45.72 17.44 8.21
C LEU A 19 44.41 16.81 8.65
N PRO A 20 44.00 17.03 9.91
CA PRO A 20 42.75 16.51 10.44
C PRO A 20 41.55 16.83 9.53
N GLY A 21 40.82 15.84 9.13
CA GLY A 21 39.65 16.02 8.25
C GLY A 21 38.90 14.72 8.02
N MET A 22 37.64 14.82 7.57
CA MET A 22 36.85 13.68 7.12
C MET A 22 36.25 13.98 5.74
N THR A 23 36.57 13.15 4.79
CA THR A 23 36.11 13.26 3.39
C THR A 23 35.22 12.10 3.05
N LEU A 24 34.03 12.35 2.46
CA LEU A 24 33.11 11.34 1.96
C LEU A 24 33.22 11.27 0.43
N LEU A 25 33.46 10.08 -0.11
CA LEU A 25 33.51 9.78 -1.54
C LEU A 25 32.34 8.90 -1.94
N GLY A 26 31.94 8.91 -3.22
CA GLY A 26 30.90 8.04 -3.76
C GLY A 26 29.53 8.70 -3.91
N LEU A 27 29.48 9.95 -4.41
CA LEU A 27 28.27 10.73 -4.70
C LEU A 27 27.33 10.91 -3.49
N PRO A 28 27.83 11.45 -2.35
CA PRO A 28 26.95 11.80 -1.23
C PRO A 28 26.09 13.04 -1.58
N ASP A 29 24.84 13.06 -1.10
CA ASP A 29 24.00 14.26 -1.14
C ASP A 29 24.35 15.24 0.00
N ALA A 30 23.67 16.40 0.05
CA ALA A 30 23.90 17.40 1.10
C ALA A 30 23.67 16.83 2.50
N SER A 31 22.59 16.07 2.70
CA SER A 31 22.26 15.43 4.00
C SER A 31 23.33 14.44 4.45
N LEU A 32 23.92 13.69 3.52
CA LEU A 32 25.00 12.75 3.82
C LEU A 32 26.32 13.48 4.06
N ASN A 33 26.53 14.65 3.46
CA ASN A 33 27.70 15.49 3.78
C ASN A 33 27.65 16.01 5.23
N GLU A 34 26.45 16.28 5.78
CA GLU A 34 26.27 16.65 7.20
C GLU A 34 26.55 15.47 8.15
N ALA A 35 26.51 14.22 7.66
CA ALA A 35 26.86 13.04 8.45
C ALA A 35 28.25 13.14 9.09
N ARG A 36 29.20 13.82 8.44
CA ARG A 36 30.55 14.08 9.00
C ARG A 36 30.50 14.73 10.38
N ASP A 37 29.65 15.74 10.50
CA ASP A 37 29.53 16.52 11.74
C ASP A 37 28.77 15.76 12.80
N ARG A 38 27.69 15.04 12.39
CA ARG A 38 26.93 14.15 13.29
C ARG A 38 27.80 13.02 13.83
N VAL A 39 28.50 12.31 12.97
CA VAL A 39 29.37 11.18 13.32
C VAL A 39 30.51 11.63 14.24
N ARG A 40 31.15 12.75 13.94
CA ARG A 40 32.25 13.31 14.79
C ARG A 40 31.74 13.74 16.16
N SER A 41 30.60 14.42 16.21
CA SER A 41 29.98 14.87 17.47
C SER A 41 29.54 13.69 18.32
N ALA A 42 28.86 12.70 17.73
CA ALA A 42 28.46 11.48 18.43
C ALA A 42 29.67 10.74 19.00
N ALA A 43 30.71 10.51 18.21
CA ALA A 43 31.94 9.84 18.65
C ALA A 43 32.61 10.55 19.83
N ARG A 44 32.68 11.90 19.79
CA ARG A 44 33.24 12.71 20.87
C ARG A 44 32.40 12.62 22.14
N ASN A 45 31.08 12.74 21.99
CA ASN A 45 30.14 12.79 23.12
C ASN A 45 30.02 11.43 23.84
N VAL A 46 30.28 10.32 23.13
CA VAL A 46 30.38 8.98 23.76
C VAL A 46 31.75 8.68 24.34
N GLY A 47 32.70 9.62 24.31
CA GLY A 47 34.01 9.45 24.91
C GLY A 47 35.05 8.72 24.04
N ILE A 48 34.74 8.38 22.81
CA ILE A 48 35.64 7.73 21.85
C ILE A 48 35.76 8.60 20.59
N PRO A 49 36.49 9.72 20.67
CA PRO A 49 36.61 10.63 19.53
C PRO A 49 37.32 9.93 18.35
N LEU A 50 36.88 10.24 17.13
CA LEU A 50 37.55 9.76 15.92
C LEU A 50 38.98 10.23 15.84
N SER A 51 39.84 9.49 15.12
CA SER A 51 41.21 9.83 14.88
C SER A 51 41.38 11.31 14.45
N ALA A 52 42.40 11.97 15.03
CA ALA A 52 42.78 13.32 14.64
C ALA A 52 43.50 13.41 13.28
N ARG A 53 43.73 12.25 12.63
CA ARG A 53 44.31 12.15 11.29
C ARG A 53 43.27 12.34 10.21
N ARG A 54 43.69 12.36 8.94
CA ARG A 54 42.80 12.42 7.78
C ARG A 54 42.03 11.09 7.64
N ILE A 55 40.71 11.15 7.72
CA ILE A 55 39.81 10.01 7.50
C ILE A 55 39.17 10.16 6.12
N VAL A 56 39.24 9.12 5.30
CA VAL A 56 38.57 9.04 4.00
C VAL A 56 37.54 7.91 4.07
N ILE A 57 36.27 8.23 3.84
CA ILE A 57 35.20 7.26 3.75
C ILE A 57 34.78 7.12 2.30
N ASN A 58 34.78 5.91 1.79
CA ASN A 58 34.36 5.58 0.42
C ASN A 58 33.07 4.75 0.43
N LEU A 59 32.03 5.24 -0.25
CA LEU A 59 30.72 4.60 -0.36
C LEU A 59 30.60 3.93 -1.73
N ILE A 60 30.67 2.62 -1.78
CA ILE A 60 30.69 1.81 -3.01
C ILE A 60 29.31 1.19 -3.26
N PRO A 61 28.83 1.18 -4.53
CA PRO A 61 29.46 1.66 -5.78
C PRO A 61 29.34 3.17 -5.97
N ALA A 62 30.38 3.80 -6.53
CA ALA A 62 30.43 5.26 -6.71
C ALA A 62 29.33 5.81 -7.64
N GLY A 63 28.87 5.03 -8.62
CA GLY A 63 27.84 5.44 -9.58
C GLY A 63 26.41 5.49 -9.01
N LEU A 64 26.17 5.00 -7.79
CA LEU A 64 24.85 5.03 -7.16
C LEU A 64 24.73 6.25 -6.25
N PRO A 65 23.77 7.18 -6.47
CA PRO A 65 23.53 8.29 -5.56
C PRO A 65 23.11 7.80 -4.16
N LYS A 66 23.78 8.26 -3.11
CA LYS A 66 23.48 7.94 -1.72
C LYS A 66 22.78 9.13 -1.10
N LYS A 67 21.65 8.91 -0.46
CA LYS A 67 20.79 9.95 0.10
C LYS A 67 20.33 9.60 1.52
N GLY A 68 20.31 10.64 2.34
CA GLY A 68 19.74 10.58 3.68
C GLY A 68 20.72 10.09 4.76
N PRO A 69 20.32 10.25 6.03
CA PRO A 69 21.19 10.03 7.19
C PRO A 69 21.34 8.57 7.62
N GLY A 70 20.65 7.63 6.96
CA GLY A 70 20.67 6.20 7.33
C GLY A 70 22.04 5.51 7.26
N PHE A 71 23.07 6.19 6.74
CA PHE A 71 24.43 5.68 6.66
C PHE A 71 25.31 6.07 7.86
N ASP A 72 24.84 6.94 8.75
CA ASP A 72 25.64 7.52 9.83
C ASP A 72 26.29 6.44 10.71
N VAL A 73 25.52 5.41 11.11
CA VAL A 73 26.03 4.31 11.93
C VAL A 73 27.09 3.52 11.18
N ALA A 74 26.87 3.19 9.90
CA ALA A 74 27.84 2.46 9.07
C ALA A 74 29.15 3.27 8.90
N ILE A 75 29.05 4.58 8.71
CA ILE A 75 30.22 5.48 8.58
C ILE A 75 31.01 5.51 9.89
N LEU A 76 30.31 5.62 11.04
CA LEU A 76 30.97 5.59 12.35
C LEU A 76 31.71 4.28 12.60
N VAL A 77 31.02 3.16 12.38
CA VAL A 77 31.58 1.82 12.57
C VAL A 77 32.79 1.60 11.66
N ALA A 78 32.71 1.97 10.38
CA ALA A 78 33.83 1.85 9.45
C ALA A 78 35.04 2.70 9.89
N ALA A 79 34.81 3.95 10.31
CA ALA A 79 35.87 4.84 10.78
C ALA A 79 36.55 4.32 12.06
N MET A 80 35.78 3.80 13.02
CA MET A 80 36.29 3.23 14.27
C MET A 80 37.06 1.92 14.04
N ALA A 81 36.57 1.08 13.11
CA ALA A 81 37.25 -0.16 12.73
C ALA A 81 38.60 0.12 12.04
N ALA A 82 38.64 1.11 11.15
CA ALA A 82 39.91 1.56 10.51
C ALA A 82 40.91 2.14 11.51
N ASP A 83 40.45 2.71 12.63
CA ASP A 83 41.29 3.18 13.74
C ASP A 83 41.70 2.06 14.71
N GLY A 84 41.29 0.83 14.45
CA GLY A 84 41.58 -0.35 15.28
C GLY A 84 40.93 -0.36 16.67
N ARG A 85 39.88 0.45 16.88
CA ARG A 85 39.19 0.59 18.16
C ARG A 85 38.07 -0.39 18.37
N ILE A 86 37.53 -0.95 17.30
CA ILE A 86 36.47 -1.95 17.30
C ILE A 86 36.71 -3.00 16.22
N SER A 87 36.03 -4.13 16.34
CA SER A 87 35.97 -5.16 15.31
C SER A 87 34.57 -5.22 14.70
N SER A 88 34.46 -4.98 13.39
CA SER A 88 33.19 -5.06 12.70
C SER A 88 33.08 -6.38 11.93
N PRO A 89 32.05 -7.23 12.22
CA PRO A 89 31.85 -8.47 11.47
C PRO A 89 31.48 -8.18 10.01
N ALA A 90 32.10 -8.92 9.07
CA ALA A 90 31.96 -8.71 7.63
C ALA A 90 30.52 -8.85 7.09
N ASP A 91 29.70 -9.74 7.71
CA ASP A 91 28.33 -10.06 7.25
C ASP A 91 27.26 -9.23 7.97
N THR A 92 27.60 -8.00 8.40
CA THR A 92 26.70 -7.14 9.16
C THR A 92 26.35 -5.87 8.40
N ALA A 93 25.06 -5.57 8.28
CA ALA A 93 24.57 -4.28 7.80
C ALA A 93 24.27 -3.35 8.98
N TYR A 94 24.50 -2.06 8.78
CA TYR A 94 24.25 -1.02 9.76
C TYR A 94 23.31 0.02 9.16
N ILE A 95 22.18 0.27 9.80
CA ILE A 95 21.19 1.27 9.37
C ILE A 95 20.81 2.12 10.58
N GLY A 96 20.91 3.44 10.44
CA GLY A 96 20.45 4.35 11.48
C GLY A 96 21.04 5.76 11.31
N GLU A 97 20.26 6.73 11.75
CA GLU A 97 20.69 8.11 11.88
C GLU A 97 21.25 8.35 13.29
N LEU A 98 22.32 9.13 13.39
CA LEU A 98 22.93 9.50 14.67
C LEU A 98 22.46 10.87 15.15
N GLY A 99 22.01 10.95 16.39
CA GLY A 99 21.95 12.18 17.14
C GLY A 99 23.36 12.65 17.50
N LEU A 100 23.54 13.96 17.72
CA LEU A 100 24.84 14.53 18.13
C LEU A 100 25.32 13.98 19.48
N ASP A 101 24.39 13.55 20.33
CA ASP A 101 24.61 12.90 21.62
C ASP A 101 24.97 11.42 21.53
N GLY A 102 24.88 10.81 20.34
CA GLY A 102 25.11 9.39 20.10
C GLY A 102 23.83 8.53 20.17
N SER A 103 22.65 9.13 20.32
CA SER A 103 21.37 8.42 20.21
C SER A 103 21.16 7.90 18.79
N LEU A 104 20.54 6.70 18.66
CA LEU A 104 20.11 6.17 17.37
C LEU A 104 18.66 6.56 17.12
N ARG A 105 18.41 7.30 16.06
CA ARG A 105 17.10 7.79 15.67
C ARG A 105 16.36 6.81 14.76
N PRO A 106 15.03 6.76 14.81
CA PRO A 106 14.22 5.87 13.97
C PRO A 106 14.51 6.09 12.47
N PHE A 107 14.52 4.99 11.73
CA PHE A 107 14.71 4.96 10.28
C PHE A 107 13.41 4.57 9.57
N ILE A 108 13.01 5.36 8.57
CA ILE A 108 11.81 5.10 7.75
C ILE A 108 12.15 4.07 6.68
N GLY A 109 11.30 3.02 6.54
CA GLY A 109 11.50 1.95 5.56
C GLY A 109 12.46 0.87 6.07
N THR A 110 12.42 0.59 7.35
CA THR A 110 13.24 -0.48 7.97
C THR A 110 12.86 -1.85 7.41
N LEU A 111 11.57 -2.19 7.36
CA LEU A 111 11.13 -3.51 6.89
C LEU A 111 11.64 -3.85 5.48
N PRO A 112 11.43 -3.02 4.45
CA PRO A 112 11.97 -3.30 3.12
C PRO A 112 13.51 -3.29 3.08
N ALA A 113 14.18 -2.52 3.93
CA ALA A 113 15.64 -2.53 4.01
C ALA A 113 16.17 -3.85 4.58
N VAL A 114 15.52 -4.39 5.63
CA VAL A 114 15.87 -5.68 6.23
C VAL A 114 15.57 -6.84 5.27
N LEU A 115 14.45 -6.79 4.56
CA LEU A 115 14.11 -7.77 3.51
C LEU A 115 15.21 -7.83 2.43
N GLN A 116 15.62 -6.67 1.94
CA GLN A 116 16.68 -6.60 0.92
C GLN A 116 18.04 -7.02 1.47
N ALA A 117 18.36 -6.72 2.73
CA ALA A 117 19.58 -7.20 3.37
C ALA A 117 19.63 -8.74 3.39
N ARG A 118 18.53 -9.38 3.77
CA ARG A 118 18.39 -10.84 3.74
C ARG A 118 18.56 -11.42 2.34
N GLU A 119 17.91 -10.84 1.32
CA GLU A 119 18.01 -11.29 -0.08
C GLU A 119 19.44 -11.17 -0.63
N LEU A 120 20.20 -10.17 -0.15
CA LEU A 120 21.60 -9.98 -0.48
C LEU A 120 22.56 -10.88 0.33
N GLY A 121 22.03 -11.80 1.13
CA GLY A 121 22.81 -12.76 1.90
C GLY A 121 23.45 -12.20 3.17
N ILE A 122 23.03 -11.03 3.66
CA ILE A 122 23.50 -10.45 4.91
C ILE A 122 22.87 -11.23 6.07
N LYS A 123 23.70 -11.65 7.03
CA LYS A 123 23.27 -12.49 8.14
C LYS A 123 22.83 -11.70 9.35
N ARG A 124 23.39 -10.50 9.57
CA ARG A 124 23.13 -9.65 10.74
C ARG A 124 22.82 -8.22 10.32
N ILE A 125 21.90 -7.59 11.03
CA ILE A 125 21.57 -6.18 10.80
C ILE A 125 21.47 -5.44 12.13
N VAL A 126 22.08 -4.27 12.18
CA VAL A 126 21.98 -3.32 13.29
C VAL A 126 21.02 -2.22 12.92
N VAL A 127 20.01 -2.01 13.77
CA VAL A 127 18.96 -1.01 13.60
C VAL A 127 18.76 -0.21 14.90
N PRO A 128 18.15 0.99 14.84
CA PRO A 128 17.69 1.70 16.03
C PRO A 128 16.68 0.86 16.82
N ALA A 129 16.69 0.94 18.15
CA ALA A 129 15.78 0.15 18.99
C ALA A 129 14.28 0.43 18.68
N ALA A 130 13.95 1.65 18.28
CA ALA A 130 12.59 2.00 17.84
C ALA A 130 12.13 1.23 16.59
N ASN A 131 13.05 0.68 15.80
CA ASN A 131 12.74 -0.13 14.62
C ASN A 131 12.88 -1.64 14.86
N ALA A 132 13.18 -2.06 16.10
CA ALA A 132 13.48 -3.46 16.40
C ALA A 132 12.31 -4.41 16.11
N GLU A 133 11.09 -4.02 16.49
CA GLU A 133 9.88 -4.83 16.25
C GLU A 133 9.64 -5.01 14.76
N GLU A 134 9.69 -3.91 14.01
CA GLU A 134 9.55 -3.94 12.55
C GLU A 134 10.61 -4.80 11.87
N ALA A 135 11.88 -4.67 12.27
CA ALA A 135 12.98 -5.43 11.71
C ALA A 135 12.85 -6.94 11.95
N ARG A 136 12.35 -7.34 13.13
CA ARG A 136 12.14 -8.75 13.52
C ARG A 136 11.00 -9.43 12.77
N LEU A 137 10.18 -8.71 12.05
CA LEU A 137 9.16 -9.30 11.16
C LEU A 137 9.78 -10.09 10.00
N VAL A 138 11.06 -9.86 9.68
CA VAL A 138 11.77 -10.57 8.62
C VAL A 138 12.47 -11.81 9.19
N PRO A 139 12.03 -13.03 8.89
CA PRO A 139 12.70 -14.23 9.34
C PRO A 139 14.02 -14.45 8.60
N GLY A 140 14.98 -15.13 9.25
CA GLY A 140 16.23 -15.56 8.62
C GLY A 140 17.34 -14.51 8.58
N ILE A 141 17.21 -13.42 9.31
CA ILE A 141 18.27 -12.43 9.57
C ILE A 141 18.32 -12.12 11.07
N GLU A 142 19.52 -12.02 11.62
CA GLU A 142 19.74 -11.69 13.04
C GLU A 142 19.66 -10.18 13.23
N VAL A 143 18.74 -9.72 14.10
CA VAL A 143 18.48 -8.29 14.33
C VAL A 143 19.07 -7.85 15.67
N HIS A 144 20.06 -6.97 15.63
CA HIS A 144 20.62 -6.28 16.78
C HIS A 144 20.05 -4.85 16.83
N SER A 145 19.62 -4.43 18.01
CA SER A 145 18.99 -3.11 18.15
C SER A 145 19.55 -2.33 19.33
N TYR A 146 19.79 -1.04 19.13
CA TYR A 146 20.38 -0.16 20.13
C TYR A 146 19.66 1.19 20.18
N ASN A 147 19.51 1.75 21.38
CA ASN A 147 19.04 3.12 21.57
C ASN A 147 20.16 4.15 21.40
N HIS A 148 21.39 3.71 21.68
CA HIS A 148 22.53 4.60 21.74
C HIS A 148 23.78 3.89 21.22
N VAL A 149 24.63 4.62 20.50
CA VAL A 149 25.82 4.08 19.85
C VAL A 149 26.87 3.55 20.86
N SER A 150 26.89 4.07 22.10
CA SER A 150 27.79 3.58 23.13
C SER A 150 27.63 2.08 23.42
N ALA A 151 26.42 1.56 23.42
CA ALA A 151 26.15 0.14 23.59
C ALA A 151 26.64 -0.67 22.38
N LEU A 152 26.34 -0.19 21.16
CA LEU A 152 26.84 -0.82 19.94
C LEU A 152 28.37 -0.88 19.91
N LEU A 153 29.06 0.21 20.23
CA LEU A 153 30.53 0.24 20.21
C LEU A 153 31.15 -0.68 21.28
N ALA A 154 30.51 -0.79 22.45
CA ALA A 154 30.92 -1.74 23.49
C ALA A 154 30.82 -3.19 23.00
N ASP A 155 29.70 -3.55 22.35
CA ASP A 155 29.48 -4.90 21.80
C ASP A 155 30.46 -5.22 20.64
N LEU A 156 30.92 -4.19 19.92
CA LEU A 156 31.95 -4.31 18.89
C LEU A 156 33.38 -4.31 19.43
N GLY A 157 33.56 -4.28 20.76
CA GLY A 157 34.86 -4.41 21.43
C GLY A 157 35.58 -3.10 21.75
N ALA A 158 34.88 -1.95 21.72
CA ALA A 158 35.47 -0.69 22.17
C ALA A 158 35.80 -0.72 23.67
N ASP A 159 36.86 -0.01 24.07
CA ASP A 159 37.23 0.07 25.50
C ASP A 159 36.17 0.84 26.29
N VAL A 160 35.35 0.08 27.04
CA VAL A 160 34.23 0.59 27.84
C VAL A 160 34.64 1.61 28.92
N ARG A 161 35.91 1.65 29.32
CA ARG A 161 36.43 2.62 30.30
C ARG A 161 36.32 4.06 29.81
N HIS A 162 36.33 4.24 28.50
CA HIS A 162 36.23 5.54 27.84
C HIS A 162 34.80 5.89 27.40
N ILE A 163 33.85 4.94 27.52
CA ILE A 163 32.49 5.17 27.06
C ILE A 163 31.69 5.98 28.10
N VAL A 164 31.28 7.17 27.72
CA VAL A 164 30.33 7.99 28.46
C VAL A 164 28.91 7.44 28.24
N ARG A 165 28.28 6.93 29.31
CA ARG A 165 26.89 6.48 29.24
C ARG A 165 25.95 7.69 29.25
N PRO A 166 24.89 7.69 28.45
CA PRO A 166 23.92 8.78 28.44
C PRO A 166 23.31 8.95 29.84
N ASN A 167 23.25 10.17 30.33
CA ASN A 167 22.65 10.49 31.62
C ASN A 167 21.12 10.34 31.46
N LYS A 168 20.48 9.48 32.28
CA LYS A 168 19.04 9.18 32.23
C LYS A 168 18.12 10.41 32.39
N GLN A 169 18.67 11.58 32.72
CA GLN A 169 17.88 12.80 32.96
C GLN A 169 17.57 13.64 31.71
N VAL A 170 18.26 13.40 30.57
CA VAL A 170 18.05 14.19 29.34
C VAL A 170 16.88 13.64 28.49
N SER A 171 16.47 12.40 28.70
CA SER A 171 15.38 11.78 27.93
C SER A 171 13.96 12.24 28.28
N LYS A 172 13.80 13.10 29.30
CA LYS A 172 12.48 13.64 29.72
C LYS A 172 12.14 15.02 29.16
N GLN A 173 13.03 15.69 28.45
CA GLN A 173 12.83 17.06 27.98
C GLN A 173 12.54 17.22 26.47
N VAL A 174 12.46 16.14 25.71
CA VAL A 174 12.14 16.21 24.27
C VAL A 174 10.64 16.02 23.98
N ASP A 175 9.85 15.63 25.00
CA ASP A 175 8.39 15.42 24.84
C ASP A 175 7.53 16.67 25.05
N SER A 176 8.13 17.87 25.19
CA SER A 176 7.37 19.09 25.51
C SER A 176 7.56 20.27 24.56
N ALA A 177 7.90 20.05 23.31
CA ALA A 177 7.99 21.14 22.34
C ALA A 177 7.53 20.68 20.94
N SER A 178 6.25 20.44 20.81
CA SER A 178 5.46 20.70 19.60
C SER A 178 3.98 20.48 19.94
N GLU A 179 3.28 21.59 20.16
CA GLU A 179 1.82 21.58 20.22
C GLU A 179 1.27 21.02 18.92
N PRO A 180 0.36 20.03 18.96
CA PRO A 180 -0.28 19.52 17.76
C PRO A 180 -1.34 20.52 17.32
N THR A 181 -1.14 21.09 16.14
CA THR A 181 -2.22 21.76 15.41
C THR A 181 -3.36 20.76 15.21
N GLU A 182 -4.51 21.09 15.78
CA GLU A 182 -5.75 20.31 15.63
C GLU A 182 -6.06 20.02 14.18
N ARG A 183 -5.96 18.77 13.79
CA ARG A 183 -6.73 18.13 12.68
C ARG A 183 -6.50 16.63 12.68
N GLY A 184 -7.54 15.88 13.03
CA GLY A 184 -7.66 14.44 12.81
C GLY A 184 -7.43 13.63 14.09
N GLN A 185 -8.49 13.47 14.87
CA GLN A 185 -8.55 12.47 15.93
C GLN A 185 -8.38 11.07 15.34
N HIS A 186 -7.16 10.53 15.42
CA HIS A 186 -6.96 9.10 15.48
C HIS A 186 -6.46 8.78 16.88
N GLN A 187 -7.30 8.10 17.63
CA GLN A 187 -7.03 7.58 18.94
C GLN A 187 -5.77 6.69 18.90
N THR A 188 -4.76 7.07 19.68
CA THR A 188 -3.64 6.19 20.02
C THR A 188 -4.17 5.12 20.98
N ALA A 189 -4.43 3.92 20.46
CA ALA A 189 -4.67 2.76 21.30
C ALA A 189 -3.33 2.19 21.76
N GLU A 190 -3.09 2.27 23.07
CA GLU A 190 -2.00 1.57 23.74
C GLU A 190 -2.18 0.05 23.63
N GLY A 191 -1.11 -0.61 23.21
CA GLY A 191 -0.69 -1.98 23.48
C GLY A 191 -1.74 -3.08 23.71
N SER A 192 -2.26 -3.63 22.66
CA SER A 192 -2.55 -5.06 22.48
C SER A 192 -2.79 -5.25 20.97
N GLY A 193 -2.25 -6.34 20.36
CA GLY A 193 -2.38 -6.62 18.94
C GLY A 193 -3.81 -6.92 18.50
N SER A 194 -4.74 -5.99 18.77
CA SER A 194 -6.09 -6.02 18.21
C SER A 194 -6.02 -5.59 16.76
N LEU A 195 -6.55 -6.44 15.87
CA LEU A 195 -6.87 -6.11 14.50
C LEU A 195 -7.55 -4.73 14.47
N PRO A 196 -7.26 -3.87 13.46
CA PRO A 196 -7.98 -2.62 13.31
C PRO A 196 -9.48 -2.90 13.40
N ASP A 197 -10.20 -2.05 14.13
CA ASP A 197 -11.66 -2.18 14.34
C ASP A 197 -12.36 -1.94 12.99
N VAL A 198 -12.51 -3.03 12.21
CA VAL A 198 -13.18 -2.99 10.92
C VAL A 198 -14.68 -3.13 11.18
N PRO A 199 -15.50 -2.14 10.80
CA PRO A 199 -16.94 -2.18 11.02
C PRO A 199 -17.58 -3.44 10.42
N ASP A 200 -18.55 -4.05 11.12
CA ASP A 200 -19.22 -5.25 10.66
C ASP A 200 -20.34 -4.94 9.65
N MET A 201 -20.52 -5.84 8.67
CA MET A 201 -21.60 -5.76 7.69
C MET A 201 -22.99 -5.95 8.33
N ALA A 202 -23.06 -6.58 9.48
CA ALA A 202 -24.31 -6.74 10.24
C ALA A 202 -24.94 -5.40 10.67
N ASP A 203 -24.12 -4.33 10.78
CA ASP A 203 -24.62 -2.98 11.11
C ASP A 203 -25.33 -2.31 9.93
N VAL A 204 -25.17 -2.84 8.71
CA VAL A 204 -25.75 -2.26 7.48
C VAL A 204 -27.15 -2.79 7.30
N ARG A 205 -28.15 -1.96 7.61
CA ARG A 205 -29.55 -2.33 7.49
C ARG A 205 -30.18 -1.81 6.20
N GLY A 206 -30.96 -2.65 5.55
CA GLY A 206 -31.83 -2.25 4.45
C GLY A 206 -31.15 -1.90 3.13
N GLN A 207 -29.87 -2.18 2.96
CA GLN A 207 -29.09 -1.91 1.73
C GLN A 207 -28.77 -3.20 0.97
N ALA A 208 -29.76 -4.05 0.73
CA ALA A 208 -29.58 -5.39 0.15
C ALA A 208 -28.79 -5.38 -1.17
N THR A 209 -29.10 -4.45 -2.08
CA THR A 209 -28.40 -4.31 -3.37
C THR A 209 -26.95 -3.88 -3.18
N GLY A 210 -26.67 -2.93 -2.28
CA GLY A 210 -25.33 -2.47 -1.98
C GLY A 210 -24.48 -3.56 -1.32
N ARG A 211 -25.05 -4.30 -0.36
CA ARG A 211 -24.40 -5.44 0.31
C ARG A 211 -24.05 -6.54 -0.69
N TRP A 212 -25.00 -6.92 -1.53
CA TRP A 212 -24.78 -7.92 -2.58
C TRP A 212 -23.70 -7.49 -3.58
N ALA A 213 -23.75 -6.23 -4.03
CA ALA A 213 -22.71 -5.70 -4.93
C ALA A 213 -21.31 -5.72 -4.31
N LEU A 214 -21.19 -5.42 -2.99
CA LEU A 214 -19.93 -5.52 -2.26
C LEU A 214 -19.45 -6.96 -2.14
N GLU A 215 -20.33 -7.93 -1.86
CA GLU A 215 -19.98 -9.35 -1.82
C GLU A 215 -19.47 -9.83 -3.18
N VAL A 216 -20.15 -9.50 -4.28
CA VAL A 216 -19.70 -9.83 -5.65
C VAL A 216 -18.37 -9.13 -5.95
N ALA A 217 -18.23 -7.85 -5.59
CA ALA A 217 -16.99 -7.11 -5.77
C ALA A 217 -15.85 -7.75 -4.98
N ALA A 218 -16.08 -8.12 -3.71
CA ALA A 218 -15.10 -8.81 -2.87
C ALA A 218 -14.69 -10.17 -3.46
N ALA A 219 -15.64 -10.97 -3.88
CA ALA A 219 -15.40 -12.32 -4.40
C ALA A 219 -14.59 -12.30 -5.71
N GLY A 220 -14.95 -11.40 -6.63
CA GLY A 220 -14.30 -11.31 -7.94
C GLY A 220 -13.10 -10.37 -8.01
N GLY A 221 -12.87 -9.53 -7.01
CA GLY A 221 -11.87 -8.46 -7.07
C GLY A 221 -12.27 -7.31 -7.98
N HIS A 222 -13.59 -7.09 -8.16
CA HIS A 222 -14.13 -6.10 -9.09
C HIS A 222 -14.07 -4.68 -8.54
N HIS A 223 -13.77 -3.72 -9.40
CA HIS A 223 -13.92 -2.30 -9.09
C HIS A 223 -15.40 -1.92 -9.10
N LEU A 224 -15.80 -1.05 -8.17
CA LEU A 224 -17.20 -0.73 -7.90
C LEU A 224 -17.45 0.78 -7.88
N LEU A 225 -18.53 1.22 -8.51
CA LEU A 225 -19.09 2.58 -8.38
C LEU A 225 -20.45 2.49 -7.69
N LEU A 226 -20.56 3.15 -6.54
CA LEU A 226 -21.79 3.33 -5.80
C LEU A 226 -22.37 4.71 -6.13
N THR A 227 -23.58 4.77 -6.65
CA THR A 227 -24.30 6.01 -6.90
C THR A 227 -25.51 6.11 -5.99
N GLY A 228 -25.90 7.31 -5.61
CA GLY A 228 -27.10 7.50 -4.77
C GLY A 228 -27.08 8.83 -4.03
N PRO A 229 -28.20 9.24 -3.42
CA PRO A 229 -28.30 10.52 -2.73
C PRO A 229 -27.36 10.61 -1.52
N PRO A 230 -27.08 11.82 -1.01
CA PRO A 230 -26.40 11.99 0.26
C PRO A 230 -27.11 11.24 1.38
N GLY A 231 -26.35 10.63 2.30
CA GLY A 231 -26.91 9.84 3.41
C GLY A 231 -27.44 8.46 3.02
N ALA A 232 -27.27 8.00 1.77
CA ALA A 232 -27.65 6.65 1.35
C ALA A 232 -26.78 5.51 1.93
N GLY A 233 -25.71 5.83 2.64
CA GLY A 233 -24.81 4.83 3.25
C GLY A 233 -23.70 4.31 2.33
N LYS A 234 -23.36 5.02 1.26
CA LYS A 234 -22.29 4.63 0.31
C LYS A 234 -20.93 4.47 1.01
N THR A 235 -20.54 5.44 1.81
CA THR A 235 -19.29 5.44 2.60
C THR A 235 -19.30 4.32 3.62
N MET A 236 -20.42 4.17 4.35
CA MET A 236 -20.64 3.09 5.32
C MET A 236 -20.46 1.69 4.68
N LEU A 237 -20.97 1.48 3.48
CA LEU A 237 -20.78 0.23 2.72
C LEU A 237 -19.30 0.02 2.35
N ALA A 238 -18.62 1.06 1.84
CA ALA A 238 -17.23 0.95 1.41
C ALA A 238 -16.28 0.61 2.57
N GLU A 239 -16.46 1.20 3.75
CA GLU A 239 -15.66 0.96 4.96
C GLU A 239 -15.74 -0.48 5.48
N ARG A 240 -16.80 -1.21 5.13
CA ARG A 240 -16.99 -2.60 5.53
C ARG A 240 -16.39 -3.61 4.56
N LEU A 241 -15.94 -3.16 3.38
CA LEU A 241 -15.34 -4.05 2.40
C LEU A 241 -14.10 -4.79 2.94
N PRO A 242 -13.15 -4.16 3.66
CA PRO A 242 -12.02 -4.88 4.24
C PRO A 242 -12.43 -6.06 5.14
N GLY A 243 -13.57 -5.92 5.85
CA GLY A 243 -14.12 -6.94 6.74
C GLY A 243 -14.60 -8.21 6.05
N ILE A 244 -14.96 -8.13 4.76
CA ILE A 244 -15.42 -9.27 3.95
C ILE A 244 -14.36 -9.78 2.97
N LEU A 245 -13.20 -9.09 2.84
CA LEU A 245 -12.08 -9.58 2.06
C LEU A 245 -11.35 -10.69 2.81
N PRO A 246 -10.77 -11.68 2.11
CA PRO A 246 -9.86 -12.64 2.70
C PRO A 246 -8.65 -11.94 3.34
N PRO A 247 -8.07 -12.52 4.41
CA PRO A 247 -6.82 -12.02 4.96
C PRO A 247 -5.69 -12.09 3.92
N LEU A 248 -4.75 -11.16 4.00
CA LEU A 248 -3.58 -11.16 3.13
C LEU A 248 -2.70 -12.39 3.42
N THR A 249 -2.17 -13.00 2.38
CA THR A 249 -1.12 -14.02 2.51
C THR A 249 0.13 -13.41 3.15
N ASP A 250 1.05 -14.25 3.62
CA ASP A 250 2.30 -13.76 4.25
C ASP A 250 3.11 -12.89 3.29
N GLU A 251 3.16 -13.26 2.02
CA GLU A 251 3.87 -12.48 0.98
C GLU A 251 3.18 -11.14 0.72
N GLU A 252 1.85 -11.14 0.57
CA GLU A 252 1.06 -9.91 0.39
C GLU A 252 1.15 -9.00 1.61
N ALA A 253 1.05 -9.56 2.81
CA ALA A 253 1.18 -8.83 4.06
C ALA A 253 2.56 -8.19 4.20
N MET A 254 3.63 -8.92 3.89
CA MET A 254 5.00 -8.41 3.92
C MET A 254 5.19 -7.25 2.94
N LEU A 255 4.68 -7.39 1.71
CA LEU A 255 4.77 -6.36 0.68
C LEU A 255 3.97 -5.11 1.06
N THR A 256 2.72 -5.29 1.51
CA THR A 256 1.84 -4.20 1.94
C THR A 256 2.44 -3.46 3.14
N THR A 257 2.89 -4.18 4.16
CA THR A 257 3.54 -3.58 5.34
C THR A 257 4.81 -2.82 4.96
N SER A 258 5.58 -3.32 3.98
CA SER A 258 6.77 -2.62 3.47
C SER A 258 6.44 -1.27 2.82
N VAL A 259 5.30 -1.17 2.13
CA VAL A 259 4.83 0.10 1.56
C VAL A 259 4.47 1.09 2.66
N HIS A 260 3.77 0.63 3.72
CA HIS A 260 3.40 1.45 4.88
C HIS A 260 4.64 1.92 5.67
N SER A 261 5.62 1.05 5.87
CA SER A 261 6.93 1.41 6.44
C SER A 261 7.62 2.54 5.68
N LEU A 262 7.64 2.48 4.33
CA LEU A 262 8.21 3.55 3.47
C LEU A 262 7.40 4.85 3.52
N SER A 263 6.14 4.79 3.90
CA SER A 263 5.30 5.98 4.11
C SER A 263 5.61 6.69 5.44
N GLY A 264 6.36 6.04 6.34
CA GLY A 264 6.67 6.52 7.68
C GLY A 264 5.60 6.19 8.72
N GLU A 265 4.70 5.27 8.41
CA GLU A 265 3.72 4.76 9.36
C GLU A 265 4.39 3.79 10.34
N ALA A 266 3.99 3.82 11.61
CA ALA A 266 4.49 2.91 12.62
C ALA A 266 4.04 1.48 12.31
N VAL A 267 4.98 0.53 12.32
CA VAL A 267 4.75 -0.88 12.03
C VAL A 267 5.01 -1.70 13.28
N SER A 268 3.95 -2.25 13.88
CA SER A 268 4.02 -3.14 15.05
C SER A 268 3.83 -4.61 14.71
N GLY A 269 3.44 -4.93 13.46
CA GLY A 269 3.20 -6.30 12.98
C GLY A 269 2.90 -6.35 11.50
N LEU A 270 2.78 -7.55 10.93
CA LEU A 270 2.37 -7.71 9.54
C LEU A 270 0.88 -7.39 9.38
N MET A 271 0.57 -6.56 8.40
CA MET A 271 -0.80 -6.20 8.03
C MET A 271 -1.50 -7.40 7.38
N LYS A 272 -2.27 -8.15 8.16
CA LYS A 272 -3.07 -9.29 7.66
C LYS A 272 -4.44 -8.87 7.14
N VAL A 273 -4.96 -7.75 7.61
CA VAL A 273 -6.22 -7.16 7.14
C VAL A 273 -5.94 -6.27 5.95
N ALA A 274 -6.80 -6.34 4.94
CA ALA A 274 -6.71 -5.50 3.75
C ALA A 274 -6.74 -4.01 4.12
N PRO A 275 -5.75 -3.20 3.72
CA PRO A 275 -5.72 -1.78 4.04
C PRO A 275 -6.88 -1.02 3.36
N PHE A 276 -7.38 0.01 4.04
CA PHE A 276 -8.39 0.90 3.51
C PHE A 276 -7.84 2.32 3.42
N GLN A 277 -7.79 2.88 2.22
CA GLN A 277 -7.28 4.23 1.97
C GLN A 277 -8.39 5.09 1.37
N ALA A 278 -8.76 6.17 2.05
CA ALA A 278 -9.81 7.09 1.65
C ALA A 278 -9.25 8.53 1.54
N PRO A 279 -8.52 8.88 0.48
CA PRO A 279 -8.01 10.23 0.30
C PRO A 279 -9.17 11.21 0.08
N HIS A 280 -9.09 12.39 0.69
CA HIS A 280 -10.08 13.44 0.51
C HIS A 280 -10.11 13.92 -0.96
N HIS A 281 -11.26 14.35 -1.47
CA HIS A 281 -11.43 14.77 -2.87
C HIS A 281 -10.55 15.97 -3.29
N THR A 282 -10.07 16.77 -2.33
CA THR A 282 -9.12 17.87 -2.57
C THR A 282 -7.67 17.40 -2.71
N SER A 283 -7.39 16.11 -2.54
CA SER A 283 -6.03 15.55 -2.61
C SER A 283 -5.42 15.78 -4.00
N SER A 284 -4.12 16.10 -4.01
CA SER A 284 -3.36 16.24 -5.25
C SER A 284 -3.06 14.88 -5.89
N ALA A 285 -2.71 14.88 -7.19
CA ALA A 285 -2.24 13.67 -7.87
C ALA A 285 -1.01 13.05 -7.16
N ALA A 286 -0.12 13.88 -6.60
CA ALA A 286 1.04 13.40 -5.84
C ALA A 286 0.65 12.71 -4.52
N ALA A 287 -0.40 13.16 -3.84
CA ALA A 287 -0.93 12.49 -2.66
C ALA A 287 -1.56 11.13 -3.01
N LEU A 288 -2.18 11.03 -4.21
CA LEU A 288 -2.85 9.82 -4.66
C LEU A 288 -1.87 8.76 -5.18
N VAL A 289 -1.00 9.11 -6.13
CA VAL A 289 -0.09 8.14 -6.76
C VAL A 289 1.32 8.16 -6.17
N GLY A 290 1.66 9.17 -5.40
CA GLY A 290 2.98 9.33 -4.81
C GLY A 290 3.80 10.44 -5.46
N GLY A 291 4.86 10.85 -4.77
CA GLY A 291 5.71 11.95 -5.21
C GLY A 291 6.63 12.45 -4.11
N GLY A 292 7.12 13.66 -4.28
CA GLY A 292 8.05 14.33 -3.36
C GLY A 292 9.21 14.97 -4.12
N SER A 293 9.93 15.89 -3.45
CA SER A 293 11.09 16.61 -4.01
C SER A 293 12.40 15.82 -3.96
N GLY A 294 12.46 14.76 -3.14
CA GLY A 294 13.63 13.89 -2.96
C GLY A 294 13.40 12.48 -3.52
N ILE A 295 13.63 11.46 -2.69
CA ILE A 295 13.22 10.09 -3.00
C ILE A 295 11.70 10.08 -2.98
N PRO A 296 11.04 9.67 -4.09
CA PRO A 296 9.60 9.63 -4.15
C PRO A 296 9.02 8.73 -3.06
N ARG A 297 7.97 9.18 -2.38
CA ARG A 297 7.23 8.39 -1.39
C ARG A 297 5.97 7.78 -2.01
N PRO A 298 5.50 6.61 -1.52
CA PRO A 298 4.26 6.01 -2.01
C PRO A 298 3.05 6.88 -1.65
N GLY A 299 2.09 7.00 -2.59
CA GLY A 299 0.82 7.67 -2.37
C GLY A 299 -0.26 6.73 -1.83
N ALA A 300 -1.50 7.25 -1.71
CA ALA A 300 -2.65 6.49 -1.22
C ALA A 300 -2.91 5.21 -2.04
N ALA A 301 -2.75 5.25 -3.36
CA ALA A 301 -2.93 4.10 -4.24
C ALA A 301 -1.93 2.96 -3.94
N SER A 302 -0.67 3.28 -3.60
CA SER A 302 0.30 2.26 -3.19
C SER A 302 0.04 1.77 -1.76
N ARG A 303 -0.37 2.65 -0.83
CA ARG A 303 -0.76 2.24 0.52
C ARG A 303 -2.03 1.37 0.53
N ALA A 304 -2.89 1.49 -0.48
CA ALA A 304 -4.04 0.61 -0.68
C ALA A 304 -3.68 -0.76 -1.28
N HIS A 305 -2.39 -1.04 -1.52
CA HIS A 305 -1.97 -2.32 -2.11
C HIS A 305 -2.47 -3.51 -1.30
N GLY A 306 -3.04 -4.51 -1.98
CA GLY A 306 -3.68 -5.67 -1.35
C GLY A 306 -5.04 -5.38 -0.70
N GLY A 307 -5.52 -4.14 -0.75
CA GLY A 307 -6.75 -3.70 -0.09
C GLY A 307 -7.62 -2.80 -0.96
N VAL A 308 -8.14 -1.74 -0.37
CA VAL A 308 -9.19 -0.89 -0.93
C VAL A 308 -8.73 0.55 -1.05
N LEU A 309 -8.85 1.12 -2.24
CA LEU A 309 -8.80 2.56 -2.46
C LEU A 309 -10.23 3.08 -2.62
N PHE A 310 -10.69 3.86 -1.66
CA PHE A 310 -12.02 4.46 -1.67
C PHE A 310 -11.95 5.95 -2.06
N LEU A 311 -12.70 6.31 -3.08
CA LEU A 311 -12.84 7.70 -3.52
C LEU A 311 -14.28 8.16 -3.26
N ASP A 312 -14.48 8.82 -2.13
CA ASP A 312 -15.78 9.43 -1.85
C ASP A 312 -15.95 10.71 -2.67
N GLU A 313 -17.18 11.00 -3.06
CA GLU A 313 -17.48 12.13 -3.91
C GLU A 313 -16.60 12.17 -5.17
N ALA A 314 -16.40 11.01 -5.82
CA ALA A 314 -15.44 10.83 -6.92
C ALA A 314 -15.52 11.93 -8.01
N PRO A 315 -16.71 12.43 -8.43
CA PRO A 315 -16.77 13.53 -9.39
C PRO A 315 -16.29 14.88 -8.85
N GLU A 316 -16.02 15.03 -7.54
CA GLU A 316 -15.47 16.27 -6.98
C GLU A 316 -13.94 16.34 -7.07
N PHE A 317 -13.28 15.22 -7.28
CA PHE A 317 -11.85 15.21 -7.58
C PHE A 317 -11.52 15.96 -8.87
N GLN A 318 -10.33 16.53 -8.92
CA GLN A 318 -9.80 17.05 -10.19
C GLN A 318 -9.64 15.90 -11.21
N ALA A 319 -10.14 16.08 -12.44
CA ALA A 319 -10.09 15.04 -13.48
C ALA A 319 -8.67 14.49 -13.70
N ARG A 320 -7.64 15.35 -13.67
CA ARG A 320 -6.24 14.97 -13.78
C ARG A 320 -5.78 14.05 -12.65
N THR A 321 -6.31 14.23 -11.43
CA THR A 321 -5.99 13.38 -10.28
C THR A 321 -6.58 11.99 -10.44
N LEU A 322 -7.83 11.89 -10.92
CA LEU A 322 -8.48 10.62 -11.24
C LEU A 322 -7.79 9.89 -12.41
N ASP A 323 -7.40 10.62 -13.45
CA ASP A 323 -6.72 10.03 -14.61
C ASP A 323 -5.35 9.44 -14.28
N ALA A 324 -4.69 9.92 -13.20
CA ALA A 324 -3.44 9.33 -12.72
C ALA A 324 -3.60 7.87 -12.23
N LEU A 325 -4.82 7.43 -11.91
CA LEU A 325 -5.11 6.04 -11.52
C LEU A 325 -5.22 5.07 -12.71
N ARG A 326 -5.29 5.57 -13.96
CA ARG A 326 -5.51 4.71 -15.14
C ARG A 326 -4.40 3.70 -15.34
N GLU A 327 -3.16 4.11 -15.18
CA GLU A 327 -1.99 3.24 -15.31
C GLU A 327 -1.92 2.19 -14.19
N PRO A 328 -1.98 2.54 -12.88
CA PRO A 328 -1.96 1.53 -11.81
C PRO A 328 -3.13 0.57 -11.85
N LEU A 329 -4.31 0.96 -12.32
CA LEU A 329 -5.44 0.04 -12.49
C LEU A 329 -5.22 -1.01 -13.59
N GLU A 330 -4.30 -0.78 -14.54
CA GLU A 330 -3.92 -1.75 -15.57
C GLU A 330 -2.67 -2.55 -15.19
N SER A 331 -1.62 -1.82 -14.80
CA SER A 331 -0.31 -2.43 -14.55
C SER A 331 -0.17 -3.03 -13.16
N GLY A 332 -0.95 -2.54 -12.17
CA GLY A 332 -0.82 -2.89 -10.76
C GLY A 332 0.42 -2.32 -10.09
N VAL A 333 1.09 -1.36 -10.75
CA VAL A 333 2.28 -0.68 -10.25
C VAL A 333 2.23 0.82 -10.54
N ILE A 334 2.94 1.59 -9.75
CA ILE A 334 3.17 3.02 -9.98
C ILE A 334 4.67 3.24 -10.13
N THR A 335 5.08 3.81 -11.26
CA THR A 335 6.47 4.17 -11.52
C THR A 335 6.63 5.68 -11.51
N LEU A 336 7.46 6.17 -10.58
CA LEU A 336 7.72 7.59 -10.39
C LEU A 336 9.13 7.93 -10.88
N HIS A 337 9.20 8.73 -11.94
CA HIS A 337 10.45 9.23 -12.49
C HIS A 337 10.77 10.59 -11.84
N ARG A 338 11.95 10.71 -11.22
CA ARG A 338 12.47 11.95 -10.62
C ARG A 338 13.95 12.08 -10.94
N SER A 339 14.50 13.27 -10.79
CA SER A 339 15.96 13.51 -10.92
C SER A 339 16.79 12.63 -9.99
N ALA A 340 16.21 12.25 -8.86
CA ALA A 340 16.80 11.38 -7.85
C ALA A 340 16.81 9.89 -8.21
N GLY A 341 16.10 9.48 -9.26
CA GLY A 341 15.97 8.09 -9.71
C GLY A 341 14.52 7.69 -10.02
N VAL A 342 14.35 6.42 -10.38
CA VAL A 342 13.06 5.81 -10.71
C VAL A 342 12.64 4.92 -9.54
N ALA A 343 11.54 5.26 -8.88
CA ALA A 343 10.95 4.44 -7.84
C ALA A 343 9.69 3.73 -8.34
N THR A 344 9.61 2.43 -8.12
CA THR A 344 8.42 1.63 -8.47
C THR A 344 7.79 1.10 -7.19
N TYR A 345 6.47 1.28 -7.08
CA TYR A 345 5.66 0.82 -5.95
C TYR A 345 4.54 -0.08 -6.44
N PRO A 346 4.20 -1.14 -5.71
CA PRO A 346 3.01 -1.93 -6.02
C PRO A 346 1.76 -1.11 -5.74
N ALA A 347 0.73 -1.28 -6.58
CA ALA A 347 -0.52 -0.56 -6.48
C ALA A 347 -1.69 -1.42 -6.99
N ARG A 348 -1.75 -2.67 -6.53
CA ARG A 348 -2.89 -3.57 -6.80
C ARG A 348 -3.89 -3.40 -5.69
N PHE A 349 -4.90 -2.60 -5.93
CA PHE A 349 -5.99 -2.30 -5.01
C PHE A 349 -7.33 -2.53 -5.67
N GLN A 350 -8.36 -2.72 -4.89
CA GLN A 350 -9.75 -2.70 -5.34
C GLN A 350 -10.25 -1.26 -5.26
N LEU A 351 -10.63 -0.68 -6.40
CA LEU A 351 -11.14 0.69 -6.46
C LEU A 351 -12.63 0.69 -6.16
N ILE A 352 -13.02 1.45 -5.14
CA ILE A 352 -14.42 1.75 -4.82
C ILE A 352 -14.60 3.25 -4.98
N MET A 353 -15.57 3.66 -5.77
CA MET A 353 -15.94 5.06 -5.94
C MET A 353 -17.36 5.29 -5.45
N ALA A 354 -17.61 6.41 -4.81
CA ALA A 354 -18.94 6.87 -4.47
C ALA A 354 -19.23 8.19 -5.18
N ALA A 355 -20.45 8.34 -5.69
CA ALA A 355 -20.90 9.55 -6.37
C ALA A 355 -22.35 9.86 -6.02
N ASN A 356 -22.67 11.13 -5.95
CA ASN A 356 -24.05 11.58 -5.94
C ASN A 356 -24.59 11.57 -7.39
N PRO A 357 -25.91 11.48 -7.61
CA PRO A 357 -26.50 11.46 -8.95
C PRO A 357 -26.28 12.75 -9.73
N CYS A 358 -26.06 13.86 -9.03
CA CYS A 358 -25.76 15.18 -9.57
C CYS A 358 -25.17 16.07 -8.46
N PRO A 359 -24.67 17.29 -8.77
CA PRO A 359 -24.11 18.19 -7.76
C PRO A 359 -25.08 18.58 -6.64
N CYS A 360 -26.40 18.61 -6.89
CA CYS A 360 -27.37 18.91 -5.83
C CYS A 360 -27.71 17.71 -4.93
N GLY A 361 -27.28 16.50 -5.31
CA GLY A 361 -27.52 15.26 -4.56
C GLY A 361 -28.95 14.71 -4.64
N LYS A 362 -29.88 15.40 -5.29
CA LYS A 362 -31.28 14.97 -5.38
C LYS A 362 -31.50 14.03 -6.58
N GLU A 363 -32.46 13.13 -6.48
CA GLU A 363 -32.82 12.17 -7.54
C GLU A 363 -34.15 12.51 -8.23
N GLY A 364 -34.31 12.02 -9.45
CA GLY A 364 -35.55 12.10 -10.21
C GLY A 364 -36.10 13.52 -10.38
N SER A 365 -37.39 13.69 -10.14
CA SER A 365 -38.11 14.98 -10.27
C SER A 365 -37.71 16.02 -9.22
N ALA A 366 -37.08 15.64 -8.14
CA ALA A 366 -36.58 16.56 -7.11
C ALA A 366 -35.27 17.27 -7.53
N CYS A 367 -34.61 16.79 -8.59
CA CYS A 367 -33.37 17.38 -9.09
C CYS A 367 -33.64 18.53 -10.08
N GLU A 368 -33.19 19.72 -9.73
CA GLU A 368 -33.32 20.95 -10.55
C GLU A 368 -32.07 21.27 -11.39
N CYS A 369 -31.05 20.39 -11.36
CA CYS A 369 -29.82 20.63 -12.11
C CYS A 369 -30.04 20.61 -13.63
N PRO A 370 -29.58 21.64 -14.36
CA PRO A 370 -29.58 21.61 -15.82
C PRO A 370 -28.79 20.39 -16.37
N ALA A 371 -29.25 19.85 -17.50
CA ALA A 371 -28.60 18.70 -18.14
C ALA A 371 -27.08 18.91 -18.38
N LEU A 372 -26.70 20.13 -18.79
CA LEU A 372 -25.29 20.48 -19.00
C LEU A 372 -24.47 20.41 -17.70
N THR A 373 -25.05 20.82 -16.57
CA THR A 373 -24.39 20.73 -15.25
C THR A 373 -24.18 19.27 -14.84
N LYS A 374 -25.19 18.41 -15.05
CA LYS A 374 -25.05 16.96 -14.80
C LYS A 374 -23.97 16.35 -15.68
N ARG A 375 -23.95 16.65 -16.98
CA ARG A 375 -22.90 16.16 -17.89
C ARG A 375 -21.50 16.61 -17.48
N ARG A 376 -21.30 17.85 -17.09
CA ARG A 376 -20.01 18.36 -16.60
C ARG A 376 -19.58 17.71 -15.30
N TYR A 377 -20.51 17.39 -14.42
CA TYR A 377 -20.23 16.69 -13.16
C TYR A 377 -19.69 15.29 -13.44
N TRP A 378 -20.39 14.50 -14.25
CA TRP A 378 -19.98 13.14 -14.60
C TRP A 378 -18.74 13.11 -15.50
N ALA A 379 -18.54 14.09 -16.36
CA ALA A 379 -17.38 14.20 -17.25
C ALA A 379 -16.05 14.37 -16.51
N ARG A 380 -16.07 14.70 -15.21
CA ARG A 380 -14.85 14.70 -14.38
C ARG A 380 -14.28 13.30 -14.20
N MET A 381 -15.12 12.27 -14.23
CA MET A 381 -14.71 10.88 -14.33
C MET A 381 -14.61 10.49 -15.80
N SER A 382 -13.38 10.39 -16.30
CA SER A 382 -13.16 10.10 -17.72
C SER A 382 -13.74 8.74 -18.13
N GLY A 383 -14.19 8.64 -19.40
CA GLY A 383 -14.67 7.37 -19.96
C GLY A 383 -13.66 6.22 -19.75
N PRO A 384 -12.37 6.42 -20.03
CA PRO A 384 -11.35 5.40 -19.77
C PRO A 384 -11.22 4.94 -18.31
N LEU A 385 -11.48 5.81 -17.33
CA LEU A 385 -11.52 5.40 -15.91
C LEU A 385 -12.78 4.59 -15.63
N LEU A 386 -13.95 5.06 -16.07
CA LEU A 386 -15.22 4.37 -15.91
C LEU A 386 -15.24 3.01 -16.62
N ASP A 387 -14.53 2.88 -17.74
CA ASP A 387 -14.37 1.60 -18.43
C ASP A 387 -13.64 0.55 -17.58
N ARG A 388 -12.85 0.95 -16.56
CA ARG A 388 -12.19 0.03 -15.64
C ARG A 388 -13.04 -0.39 -14.46
N VAL A 389 -14.16 0.28 -14.24
CA VAL A 389 -15.13 -0.08 -13.20
C VAL A 389 -16.05 -1.18 -13.73
N ASP A 390 -16.04 -2.32 -13.06
CA ASP A 390 -16.82 -3.50 -13.48
C ASP A 390 -18.28 -3.39 -13.05
N ILE A 391 -18.51 -2.99 -11.79
CA ILE A 391 -19.82 -2.97 -11.15
C ILE A 391 -20.26 -1.53 -10.91
N ARG A 392 -21.50 -1.23 -11.24
CA ARG A 392 -22.13 0.09 -11.03
C ARG A 392 -23.51 -0.12 -10.44
N VAL A 393 -23.71 0.37 -9.24
CA VAL A 393 -24.94 0.13 -8.49
C VAL A 393 -25.51 1.41 -7.92
N ASN A 394 -26.82 1.57 -8.07
CA ASN A 394 -27.53 2.63 -7.37
C ASN A 394 -27.89 2.16 -5.95
N VAL A 395 -27.51 2.96 -4.96
CA VAL A 395 -27.78 2.75 -3.53
C VAL A 395 -28.84 3.77 -3.12
N PRO A 396 -30.13 3.38 -3.09
CA PRO A 396 -31.20 4.28 -2.73
C PRO A 396 -31.12 4.67 -1.25
N ALA A 397 -31.76 5.77 -0.87
CA ALA A 397 -31.92 6.12 0.54
C ALA A 397 -32.60 4.97 1.29
N ALA A 398 -32.06 4.63 2.46
CA ALA A 398 -32.63 3.55 3.29
C ALA A 398 -34.06 3.92 3.71
N ARG A 399 -34.98 2.96 3.58
CA ARG A 399 -36.36 3.15 4.04
C ARG A 399 -36.41 3.03 5.57
N LEU A 400 -37.16 3.91 6.23
CA LEU A 400 -37.30 3.89 7.70
C LEU A 400 -37.74 2.51 8.23
N ALA A 401 -38.65 1.83 7.52
CA ALA A 401 -39.10 0.49 7.88
C ALA A 401 -37.96 -0.53 7.90
N SER A 402 -37.01 -0.44 6.97
CA SER A 402 -35.86 -1.35 6.93
C SER A 402 -34.84 -1.04 8.05
N LEU A 403 -34.73 0.24 8.46
CA LEU A 403 -33.85 0.64 9.56
C LEU A 403 -34.40 0.18 10.93
N LEU A 404 -35.71 0.09 11.06
CA LEU A 404 -36.41 -0.34 12.27
C LEU A 404 -36.67 -1.83 12.34
N ALA A 405 -36.39 -2.58 11.27
CA ALA A 405 -36.54 -4.03 11.23
C ALA A 405 -35.64 -4.67 12.30
N SER A 406 -36.20 -5.62 13.05
CA SER A 406 -35.50 -6.33 14.14
C SER A 406 -34.68 -7.52 13.64
N ASP A 407 -34.79 -7.88 12.37
CA ASP A 407 -34.07 -9.02 11.80
C ASP A 407 -32.56 -8.77 11.79
N ALA A 408 -31.81 -9.73 12.31
CA ALA A 408 -30.36 -9.68 12.33
C ALA A 408 -29.83 -9.80 10.89
N GLU A 409 -29.10 -8.77 10.45
CA GLU A 409 -28.40 -8.81 9.17
C GLU A 409 -27.17 -9.72 9.24
N GLU A 410 -26.77 -10.23 8.10
CA GLU A 410 -25.67 -11.18 7.99
C GLU A 410 -24.32 -10.50 8.31
N SER A 411 -23.49 -11.15 9.14
CA SER A 411 -22.19 -10.62 9.57
C SER A 411 -21.12 -10.66 8.48
N SER A 412 -20.11 -9.79 8.63
CA SER A 412 -18.92 -9.81 7.76
C SER A 412 -18.25 -11.19 7.72
N ALA A 413 -18.24 -11.94 8.82
CA ALA A 413 -17.63 -13.26 8.91
C ALA A 413 -18.33 -14.28 7.98
N CYS A 414 -19.67 -14.29 7.95
CA CYS A 414 -20.44 -15.18 7.07
C CYS A 414 -20.20 -14.86 5.59
N ILE A 415 -20.22 -13.57 5.24
CA ILE A 415 -19.97 -13.12 3.86
C ILE A 415 -18.54 -13.48 3.46
N ARG A 416 -17.56 -13.25 4.32
CA ARG A 416 -16.13 -13.57 4.09
C ARG A 416 -15.94 -15.05 3.74
N GLN A 417 -16.59 -15.96 4.45
CA GLN A 417 -16.50 -17.40 4.15
C GLN A 417 -16.95 -17.73 2.72
N ARG A 418 -18.03 -17.09 2.22
CA ARG A 418 -18.47 -17.26 0.83
C ARG A 418 -17.48 -16.66 -0.16
N VAL A 419 -16.96 -15.47 0.13
CA VAL A 419 -15.94 -14.79 -0.65
C VAL A 419 -14.67 -15.64 -0.75
N GLU A 420 -14.19 -16.21 0.36
CA GLU A 420 -13.01 -17.10 0.39
C GLU A 420 -13.20 -18.34 -0.47
N ARG A 421 -14.38 -18.99 -0.37
CA ARG A 421 -14.70 -20.15 -1.22
C ARG A 421 -14.72 -19.78 -2.70
N ALA A 422 -15.37 -18.69 -3.06
CA ALA A 422 -15.44 -18.20 -4.44
C ALA A 422 -14.05 -17.87 -4.99
N ARG A 423 -13.22 -17.17 -4.22
CA ARG A 423 -11.82 -16.85 -4.60
C ARG A 423 -10.96 -18.10 -4.73
N ALA A 424 -11.16 -19.12 -3.88
CA ALA A 424 -10.43 -20.38 -3.98
C ALA A 424 -10.79 -21.13 -5.29
N SER A 425 -12.08 -21.17 -5.66
CA SER A 425 -12.56 -21.75 -6.93
C SER A 425 -11.98 -21.02 -8.14
N ALA A 426 -12.03 -19.68 -8.15
CA ALA A 426 -11.45 -18.86 -9.20
C ALA A 426 -9.94 -19.10 -9.32
N ARG A 427 -9.21 -19.07 -8.20
CA ARG A 427 -7.75 -19.29 -8.16
C ARG A 427 -7.37 -20.65 -8.72
N LYS A 428 -8.07 -21.73 -8.31
CA LYS A 428 -7.83 -23.09 -8.82
C LYS A 428 -8.05 -23.16 -10.34
N ARG A 429 -9.12 -22.55 -10.84
CA ARG A 429 -9.47 -22.50 -12.26
C ARG A 429 -8.41 -21.77 -13.07
N TRP A 430 -8.08 -20.56 -12.69
CA TRP A 430 -7.22 -19.68 -13.48
C TRP A 430 -5.74 -20.05 -13.39
N ARG A 431 -5.23 -20.50 -12.24
CA ARG A 431 -3.85 -20.98 -12.12
C ARG A 431 -3.57 -22.10 -13.10
N SER A 432 -4.46 -23.09 -13.22
CA SER A 432 -4.29 -24.23 -14.14
C SER A 432 -4.16 -23.85 -15.63
N VAL A 433 -4.58 -22.62 -15.99
CA VAL A 433 -4.55 -22.11 -17.38
C VAL A 433 -3.38 -21.16 -17.60
N MET A 434 -3.10 -20.32 -16.61
CA MET A 434 -2.03 -19.32 -16.67
C MET A 434 -0.65 -19.97 -16.66
N ASP A 435 -0.46 -21.01 -15.86
CA ASP A 435 0.80 -21.78 -15.80
C ASP A 435 1.11 -22.48 -17.13
N LYS A 436 0.06 -22.95 -17.85
CA LYS A 436 0.22 -23.58 -19.17
C LYS A 436 0.52 -22.59 -20.30
N ALA A 437 0.14 -21.34 -20.13
CA ALA A 437 0.27 -20.29 -21.14
C ALA A 437 1.58 -19.49 -21.03
N ASP A 438 2.44 -19.79 -20.04
CA ASP A 438 3.64 -19.00 -19.69
C ASP A 438 3.34 -17.48 -19.65
N HIS A 439 2.18 -17.14 -19.13
CA HIS A 439 1.68 -15.77 -19.15
C HIS A 439 2.36 -14.94 -18.05
N PRO A 440 2.86 -13.72 -18.33
CA PRO A 440 3.54 -12.89 -17.33
C PRO A 440 2.75 -12.67 -16.04
N ALA A 441 1.42 -12.77 -16.09
CA ALA A 441 0.56 -12.69 -14.91
C ALA A 441 0.62 -13.93 -13.99
N SER A 442 1.17 -15.08 -14.45
CA SER A 442 1.36 -16.28 -13.61
C SER A 442 2.43 -16.07 -12.54
N HIS A 443 3.43 -15.23 -12.83
CA HIS A 443 4.54 -14.87 -11.92
C HIS A 443 4.26 -13.63 -11.09
N ALA A 444 3.10 -12.97 -11.31
CA ALA A 444 2.75 -11.81 -10.51
C ALA A 444 2.32 -12.25 -9.11
N THR A 445 3.12 -11.90 -8.12
CA THR A 445 2.76 -11.97 -6.69
C THR A 445 1.45 -11.22 -6.47
N GLY A 446 0.35 -11.95 -6.32
CA GLY A 446 -0.98 -11.39 -6.09
C GLY A 446 -2.06 -12.41 -6.36
N SER A 447 -3.16 -12.30 -5.65
CA SER A 447 -4.29 -13.24 -5.75
C SER A 447 -4.95 -13.15 -7.13
N LEU A 448 -4.96 -14.26 -7.89
CA LEU A 448 -5.71 -14.39 -9.13
C LEU A 448 -7.20 -14.33 -8.82
N THR A 449 -7.89 -13.31 -9.35
CA THR A 449 -9.33 -13.10 -9.21
C THR A 449 -10.00 -13.09 -10.58
N ASN A 450 -11.32 -13.23 -10.63
CA ASN A 450 -12.04 -13.17 -11.90
C ASN A 450 -11.84 -11.83 -12.64
N ALA A 451 -11.73 -10.72 -11.90
CA ALA A 451 -11.47 -9.39 -12.48
C ALA A 451 -10.10 -9.28 -13.16
N SER A 452 -9.09 -10.04 -12.69
CA SER A 452 -7.72 -9.98 -13.21
C SER A 452 -7.45 -10.86 -14.43
N VAL A 453 -8.39 -11.72 -14.81
CA VAL A 453 -8.19 -12.69 -15.92
C VAL A 453 -8.13 -11.97 -17.27
N PRO A 454 -7.14 -12.27 -18.15
CA PRO A 454 -7.06 -11.72 -19.48
C PRO A 454 -8.29 -12.07 -20.34
N ALA A 455 -8.73 -11.14 -21.16
CA ALA A 455 -9.87 -11.35 -22.06
C ALA A 455 -9.66 -12.51 -23.05
N SER A 456 -8.44 -12.75 -23.48
CA SER A 456 -8.07 -13.89 -24.35
C SER A 456 -8.39 -15.23 -23.71
N VAL A 457 -8.17 -15.37 -22.39
CA VAL A 457 -8.50 -16.58 -21.64
C VAL A 457 -10.00 -16.76 -21.52
N LEU A 458 -10.73 -15.68 -21.14
CA LEU A 458 -12.18 -15.73 -21.00
C LEU A 458 -12.92 -16.07 -22.29
N ARG A 459 -12.41 -15.62 -23.43
CA ARG A 459 -13.00 -15.87 -24.77
C ARG A 459 -12.58 -17.21 -25.37
N SER A 460 -11.69 -17.96 -24.73
CA SER A 460 -11.29 -19.28 -25.20
C SER A 460 -12.46 -20.26 -25.16
N HIS A 461 -12.45 -21.30 -25.99
CA HIS A 461 -13.53 -22.27 -26.11
C HIS A 461 -13.94 -22.91 -24.76
N LYS A 462 -12.98 -23.07 -23.87
CA LYS A 462 -13.19 -23.70 -22.55
C LYS A 462 -14.00 -22.83 -21.58
N PHE A 463 -13.89 -21.49 -21.66
CA PHE A 463 -14.43 -20.57 -20.64
C PHE A 463 -15.51 -19.63 -21.18
N ARG A 464 -15.73 -19.61 -22.47
CA ARG A 464 -16.85 -18.86 -23.03
C ARG A 464 -18.18 -19.55 -22.65
N PRO A 465 -19.24 -18.79 -22.38
CA PRO A 465 -20.55 -19.36 -22.17
C PRO A 465 -20.99 -20.26 -23.33
N SER A 466 -21.74 -21.31 -23.02
CA SER A 466 -22.28 -22.25 -23.99
C SER A 466 -23.79 -22.46 -23.76
N GLY A 467 -24.46 -23.06 -24.71
CA GLY A 467 -25.89 -23.40 -24.59
C GLY A 467 -26.80 -22.19 -24.35
N ALA A 468 -27.65 -22.25 -23.31
CA ALA A 468 -28.61 -21.20 -22.96
C ALA A 468 -27.89 -19.91 -22.51
N ALA A 469 -26.79 -19.99 -21.76
CA ALA A 469 -26.01 -18.84 -21.32
C ALA A 469 -25.41 -18.06 -22.51
N ALA A 470 -24.97 -18.73 -23.56
CA ALA A 470 -24.49 -18.07 -24.78
C ALA A 470 -25.62 -17.34 -25.53
N LYS A 471 -26.82 -17.94 -25.59
CA LYS A 471 -28.00 -17.30 -26.20
C LYS A 471 -28.41 -16.05 -25.44
N GLU A 472 -28.43 -16.11 -24.11
CA GLU A 472 -28.74 -14.96 -23.25
C GLU A 472 -27.73 -13.83 -23.46
N LEU A 473 -26.44 -14.14 -23.46
CA LEU A 473 -25.37 -13.16 -23.70
C LEU A 473 -25.51 -12.48 -25.07
N LEU A 474 -25.86 -13.25 -26.11
CA LEU A 474 -26.08 -12.72 -27.45
C LEU A 474 -27.29 -11.82 -27.50
N ALA A 475 -28.42 -12.25 -26.93
CA ALA A 475 -29.65 -11.47 -26.87
C ALA A 475 -29.42 -10.13 -26.18
N ILE A 476 -28.75 -10.12 -25.02
CA ILE A 476 -28.42 -8.92 -24.27
C ILE A 476 -27.46 -8.02 -25.07
N SER A 477 -26.43 -8.58 -25.70
CA SER A 477 -25.45 -7.80 -26.48
C SER A 477 -26.08 -7.04 -27.66
N MET A 478 -27.12 -7.62 -28.28
CA MET A 478 -27.87 -7.00 -29.38
C MET A 478 -28.75 -5.85 -28.92
N HIS A 479 -29.28 -5.88 -27.68
CA HIS A 479 -30.19 -4.86 -27.16
C HIS A 479 -29.50 -3.77 -26.34
N SER A 480 -28.36 -4.07 -25.69
CA SER A 480 -27.74 -3.16 -24.72
C SER A 480 -26.57 -2.34 -25.27
N GLY A 481 -26.19 -2.50 -26.56
CA GLY A 481 -25.08 -1.76 -27.15
C GLY A 481 -23.72 -1.97 -26.47
N LEU A 482 -23.51 -3.13 -25.81
CA LEU A 482 -22.29 -3.45 -25.09
C LEU A 482 -21.08 -3.45 -26.01
N THR A 483 -20.05 -2.70 -25.66
CA THR A 483 -18.75 -2.77 -26.31
C THR A 483 -18.05 -4.10 -26.02
N GLY A 484 -17.03 -4.47 -26.82
CA GLY A 484 -16.25 -5.68 -26.54
C GLY A 484 -15.64 -5.73 -25.14
N ARG A 485 -15.21 -4.57 -24.60
CA ARG A 485 -14.75 -4.43 -23.20
C ARG A 485 -15.90 -4.62 -22.21
N GLY A 486 -17.08 -4.08 -22.51
CA GLY A 486 -18.28 -4.28 -21.70
C GLY A 486 -18.64 -5.75 -21.57
N LEU A 487 -18.56 -6.50 -22.69
CA LEU A 487 -18.77 -7.94 -22.72
C LEU A 487 -17.78 -8.70 -21.81
N ASP A 488 -16.50 -8.38 -21.87
CA ASP A 488 -15.48 -9.01 -21.00
C ASP A 488 -15.77 -8.76 -19.52
N ARG A 489 -16.30 -7.59 -19.16
CA ARG A 489 -16.71 -7.29 -17.78
C ARG A 489 -17.90 -8.15 -17.35
N VAL A 490 -18.93 -8.24 -18.19
CA VAL A 490 -20.07 -9.11 -17.93
C VAL A 490 -19.61 -10.54 -17.71
N LEU A 491 -18.71 -11.06 -18.55
CA LEU A 491 -18.16 -12.41 -18.39
C LEU A 491 -17.41 -12.60 -17.06
N ARG A 492 -16.60 -11.62 -16.66
CA ARG A 492 -15.89 -11.69 -15.37
C ARG A 492 -16.84 -11.71 -14.18
N ILE A 493 -17.87 -10.87 -14.21
CA ILE A 493 -18.88 -10.82 -13.15
C ILE A 493 -19.70 -12.12 -13.13
N SER A 494 -20.11 -12.67 -14.29
CA SER A 494 -20.89 -13.92 -14.35
C SER A 494 -20.09 -15.11 -13.80
N TRP A 495 -18.79 -15.17 -14.04
CA TRP A 495 -17.92 -16.17 -13.41
C TRP A 495 -17.87 -16.00 -11.88
N THR A 496 -17.88 -14.77 -11.38
CA THR A 496 -17.90 -14.51 -9.94
C THR A 496 -19.21 -14.96 -9.30
N LEU A 497 -20.34 -14.71 -9.98
CA LEU A 497 -21.66 -15.16 -9.53
C LEU A 497 -21.76 -16.69 -9.52
N ALA A 498 -21.22 -17.35 -10.53
CA ALA A 498 -21.14 -18.82 -10.57
C ALA A 498 -20.31 -19.38 -9.42
N ASP A 499 -19.14 -18.75 -9.12
CA ASP A 499 -18.27 -19.15 -8.01
C ASP A 499 -18.95 -18.98 -6.64
N LEU A 500 -19.64 -17.86 -6.42
CA LEU A 500 -20.41 -17.61 -5.20
C LEU A 500 -21.52 -18.64 -5.00
N ALA A 501 -22.15 -19.07 -6.09
CA ALA A 501 -23.18 -20.09 -6.07
C ALA A 501 -22.63 -21.54 -6.10
N GLY A 502 -21.30 -21.73 -6.12
CA GLY A 502 -20.65 -23.04 -6.15
C GLY A 502 -20.84 -23.80 -7.47
N ARG A 503 -21.03 -23.10 -8.59
CA ARG A 503 -21.21 -23.72 -9.92
C ARG A 503 -19.94 -23.68 -10.73
N ASP A 504 -19.74 -24.69 -11.57
CA ASP A 504 -18.55 -24.80 -12.44
C ASP A 504 -18.61 -23.90 -13.67
N LEU A 505 -19.80 -23.48 -14.10
CA LEU A 505 -20.02 -22.62 -15.26
C LEU A 505 -21.09 -21.57 -14.96
N PRO A 506 -21.01 -20.37 -15.57
CA PRO A 506 -22.05 -19.36 -15.49
C PRO A 506 -23.37 -19.81 -16.10
N SER A 507 -24.48 -19.58 -15.40
CA SER A 507 -25.85 -19.79 -15.85
C SER A 507 -26.38 -18.58 -16.64
N PRO A 508 -27.55 -18.69 -17.34
CA PRO A 508 -28.23 -17.53 -17.93
C PRO A 508 -28.54 -16.43 -16.90
N ASP A 509 -28.99 -16.83 -15.69
CA ASP A 509 -29.30 -15.89 -14.60
C ASP A 509 -28.05 -15.13 -14.12
N ASP A 510 -26.87 -15.78 -14.11
CA ASP A 510 -25.60 -15.11 -13.79
C ASP A 510 -25.27 -14.04 -14.82
N ILE A 511 -25.55 -14.30 -16.10
CA ILE A 511 -25.31 -13.34 -17.17
C ILE A 511 -26.27 -12.15 -17.04
N ALA A 512 -27.56 -12.40 -16.84
CA ALA A 512 -28.56 -11.36 -16.63
C ALA A 512 -28.21 -10.49 -15.40
N SER A 513 -27.85 -11.13 -14.28
CA SER A 513 -27.41 -10.47 -13.06
C SER A 513 -26.12 -9.66 -13.26
N ALA A 514 -25.16 -10.18 -14.03
CA ALA A 514 -23.92 -9.50 -14.35
C ALA A 514 -24.15 -8.23 -15.18
N VAL A 515 -25.09 -8.28 -16.13
CA VAL A 515 -25.49 -7.10 -16.91
C VAL A 515 -26.19 -6.06 -16.03
N HIS A 516 -27.05 -6.50 -15.12
CA HIS A 516 -27.69 -5.62 -14.14
C HIS A 516 -26.64 -4.92 -13.25
N LEU A 517 -25.66 -5.66 -12.73
CA LEU A 517 -24.55 -5.11 -11.94
C LEU A 517 -23.64 -4.18 -12.76
N ARG A 518 -23.52 -4.39 -14.05
CA ARG A 518 -22.76 -3.48 -14.94
C ARG A 518 -23.43 -2.12 -15.05
N GLY A 519 -24.77 -2.05 -14.90
CA GLY A 519 -25.56 -0.84 -15.14
C GLY A 519 -25.61 -0.47 -16.63
N THR A 520 -26.67 0.16 -17.06
CA THR A 520 -26.78 0.70 -18.43
C THR A 520 -26.05 2.04 -18.55
N PRO A 521 -25.41 2.35 -19.70
CA PRO A 521 -24.82 3.66 -19.95
C PRO A 521 -25.80 4.83 -19.79
N GLU A 522 -27.09 4.57 -20.02
CA GLU A 522 -28.18 5.56 -19.95
C GLU A 522 -28.44 6.08 -18.53
N ALA A 523 -28.08 5.34 -17.49
CA ALA A 523 -28.21 5.79 -16.10
C ALA A 523 -27.26 6.96 -15.77
N PHE A 524 -26.29 7.26 -16.64
CA PHE A 524 -25.25 8.28 -16.44
C PHE A 524 -25.25 9.38 -17.53
N ASN A 525 -26.18 9.33 -18.48
CA ASN A 525 -26.48 10.39 -19.46
C ASN A 525 -27.70 11.21 -19.01
#